data_edf34ed206172b3ffb46baeff4b48eda
#
_entry.id   edf34ed206172b3ffb46baeff4b48eda
#
_cell.length_a   1.000
_cell.length_b   1.000
_cell.length_c   1.000
_cell.angle_alpha   90.00
_cell.angle_beta   90.00
_cell.angle_gamma   90.00
#
_symmetry.space_group_name_H-M   'P 1'
#
loop_
_entity.id
_entity.type
_entity.pdbx_description
1 polymer ?
#
loop_
_entity_poly.entity_id
_entity_poly.type
_entity_poly.pdbx_seq_one_letter_code
_entity_poly.pdbx_strand_id
1 'polypeptide(L)'
;MLLPDLLNFFANFFAWLNQILTATIVITALSLLMYSLTFNLHDRAARSFSTVLFAISVVFVSDSFASISGSPQAIETWLRFQWLGIAFMPTAYFHFSDAMLATTGLLSRGRRYVAVRIGYLLSAIFFSVAAFTDWLVFDPTVEGRAQHL
;
A
#
# COMPACT_ATOMS: atom_id res chain seq x y z
N MET A 1 24.77 -27.66 -16.28
CA MET A 1 23.38 -28.06 -16.40
C MET A 1 22.62 -27.94 -15.04
N LEU A 2 23.24 -28.25 -13.91
CA LEU A 2 22.61 -28.16 -12.58
C LEU A 2 22.37 -26.73 -12.04
N LEU A 3 23.18 -25.75 -12.39
CA LEU A 3 23.11 -24.40 -11.85
C LEU A 3 21.87 -23.61 -12.32
N PRO A 4 21.50 -23.59 -13.63
CA PRO A 4 20.28 -22.91 -14.09
C PRO A 4 19.02 -23.55 -13.54
N ASP A 5 18.98 -24.87 -13.38
CA ASP A 5 17.82 -25.59 -12.83
C ASP A 5 17.62 -25.24 -11.35
N LEU A 6 18.71 -25.12 -10.59
CA LEU A 6 18.69 -24.71 -9.20
C LEU A 6 18.21 -23.25 -9.04
N LEU A 7 18.68 -22.33 -9.89
CA LEU A 7 18.25 -20.93 -9.88
C LEU A 7 16.75 -20.80 -10.21
N ASN A 8 16.28 -21.53 -11.20
CA ASN A 8 14.87 -21.56 -11.56
C ASN A 8 13.99 -22.13 -10.43
N PHE A 9 14.47 -23.17 -9.75
CA PHE A 9 13.78 -23.73 -8.59
C PHE A 9 13.62 -22.69 -7.49
N PHE A 10 14.69 -21.98 -7.11
CA PHE A 10 14.64 -20.94 -6.09
C PHE A 10 13.76 -19.76 -6.51
N ALA A 11 13.84 -19.32 -7.76
CA ALA A 11 13.00 -18.24 -8.27
C ALA A 11 11.50 -18.59 -8.16
N ASN A 12 11.13 -19.79 -8.59
CA ASN A 12 9.75 -20.27 -8.49
C ASN A 12 9.29 -20.45 -7.03
N PHE A 13 10.16 -20.96 -6.16
CA PHE A 13 9.87 -21.13 -4.75
C PHE A 13 9.62 -19.77 -4.07
N PHE A 14 10.47 -18.77 -4.31
CA PHE A 14 10.29 -17.45 -3.75
C PHE A 14 9.07 -16.72 -4.32
N ALA A 15 8.77 -16.89 -5.61
CA ALA A 15 7.56 -16.34 -6.22
C ALA A 15 6.29 -16.93 -5.58
N TRP A 16 6.25 -18.24 -5.39
CA TRP A 16 5.14 -18.93 -4.73
C TRP A 16 4.99 -18.51 -3.26
N LEU A 17 6.11 -18.42 -2.52
CA LEU A 17 6.11 -17.96 -1.14
C LEU A 17 5.59 -16.52 -1.03
N ASN A 18 6.05 -15.63 -1.91
CA ASN A 18 5.58 -14.25 -1.96
C ASN A 18 4.07 -14.17 -2.19
N GLN A 19 3.54 -14.97 -3.12
CA GLN A 19 2.10 -15.00 -3.41
C GLN A 19 1.27 -15.46 -2.20
N ILE A 20 1.73 -16.47 -1.47
CA ILE A 20 1.04 -16.93 -0.24
C ILE A 20 1.08 -15.84 0.84
N LEU A 21 2.25 -15.22 1.05
CA LEU A 21 2.40 -14.16 2.05
C LEU A 21 1.50 -12.97 1.71
N THR A 22 1.48 -12.53 0.45
CA THR A 22 0.62 -11.45 -0.01
C THR A 22 -0.86 -11.76 0.22
N ALA A 23 -1.32 -12.95 -0.16
CA ALA A 23 -2.70 -13.38 0.06
C ALA A 23 -3.06 -13.41 1.56
N THR A 24 -2.15 -13.91 2.40
CA THR A 24 -2.34 -13.95 3.86
C THR A 24 -2.46 -12.55 4.44
N ILE A 25 -1.62 -11.60 4.00
CA ILE A 25 -1.67 -10.20 4.44
C ILE A 25 -3.00 -9.56 4.03
N VAL A 26 -3.46 -9.76 2.80
CA VAL A 26 -4.73 -9.24 2.30
C VAL A 26 -5.90 -9.74 3.14
N ILE A 27 -5.99 -11.06 3.34
CA ILE A 27 -7.09 -11.67 4.10
C ILE A 27 -7.08 -11.16 5.54
N THR A 28 -5.92 -11.11 6.19
CA THR A 28 -5.79 -10.64 7.57
C THR A 28 -6.14 -9.15 7.68
N ALA A 29 -5.61 -8.32 6.80
CA ALA A 29 -5.87 -6.88 6.82
C ALA A 29 -7.35 -6.56 6.57
N LEU A 30 -7.98 -7.21 5.58
CA LEU A 30 -9.41 -7.04 5.31
C LEU A 30 -10.30 -7.55 6.45
N SER A 31 -9.95 -8.69 7.06
CA SER A 31 -10.70 -9.23 8.20
C SER A 31 -10.65 -8.28 9.40
N LEU A 32 -9.45 -7.76 9.72
CA LEU A 32 -9.28 -6.79 10.80
C LEU A 32 -9.96 -5.44 10.47
N LEU A 33 -9.92 -5.01 9.20
CA LEU A 33 -10.60 -3.80 8.76
C LEU A 33 -12.13 -3.94 8.94
N MET A 34 -12.71 -5.04 8.47
CA MET A 34 -14.13 -5.34 8.63
C MET A 34 -14.53 -5.40 10.11
N TYR A 35 -13.75 -6.09 10.93
CA TYR A 35 -13.98 -6.14 12.37
C TYR A 35 -13.95 -4.74 13.00
N SER A 36 -12.94 -3.94 12.69
CA SER A 36 -12.78 -2.60 13.24
C SER A 36 -13.90 -1.65 12.79
N LEU A 37 -14.34 -1.75 11.53
CA LEU A 37 -15.45 -0.95 11.00
C LEU A 37 -16.79 -1.35 11.61
N THR A 38 -16.99 -2.61 11.96
CA THR A 38 -18.28 -3.09 12.49
C THR A 38 -18.44 -2.80 13.98
N PHE A 39 -17.37 -2.97 14.77
CA PHE A 39 -17.48 -2.98 16.22
C PHE A 39 -16.87 -1.77 16.93
N ASN A 40 -15.92 -1.07 16.33
CA ASN A 40 -15.05 -0.14 17.05
C ASN A 40 -14.97 1.29 16.48
N LEU A 41 -15.92 1.71 15.65
CA LEU A 41 -15.88 3.06 15.04
C LEU A 41 -16.04 4.23 16.03
N HIS A 42 -16.50 3.96 17.26
CA HIS A 42 -16.64 4.99 18.29
C HIS A 42 -15.31 5.40 18.90
N ASP A 43 -14.33 4.51 18.91
CA ASP A 43 -13.00 4.79 19.44
C ASP A 43 -12.11 5.50 18.39
N ARG A 44 -11.44 6.58 18.83
CA ARG A 44 -10.54 7.36 17.98
C ARG A 44 -9.33 6.51 17.52
N ALA A 45 -8.80 5.68 18.41
CA ALA A 45 -7.66 4.81 18.08
C ALA A 45 -8.07 3.76 17.04
N ALA A 46 -9.25 3.14 17.20
CA ALA A 46 -9.76 2.16 16.26
C ALA A 46 -10.01 2.75 14.87
N ARG A 47 -10.56 3.97 14.77
CA ARG A 47 -10.75 4.65 13.48
C ARG A 47 -9.44 4.95 12.77
N SER A 48 -8.44 5.44 13.49
CA SER A 48 -7.12 5.70 12.89
C SER A 48 -6.40 4.41 12.51
N PHE A 49 -6.57 3.34 13.28
CA PHE A 49 -6.09 2.01 12.92
C PHE A 49 -6.77 1.46 11.67
N SER A 50 -8.08 1.63 11.54
CA SER A 50 -8.83 1.27 10.31
C SER A 50 -8.28 1.98 9.07
N THR A 51 -7.82 3.24 9.20
CA THR A 51 -7.20 3.96 8.09
C THR A 51 -5.87 3.32 7.67
N VAL A 52 -5.07 2.84 8.63
CA VAL A 52 -3.83 2.09 8.35
C VAL A 52 -4.15 0.77 7.65
N LEU A 53 -5.11 0.01 8.17
CA LEU A 53 -5.53 -1.26 7.57
C LEU A 53 -6.08 -1.06 6.16
N PHE A 54 -6.84 0.00 5.93
CA PHE A 54 -7.33 0.35 4.60
C PHE A 54 -6.18 0.62 3.63
N ALA A 55 -5.19 1.43 4.01
CA ALA A 55 -4.02 1.70 3.18
C ALA A 55 -3.24 0.43 2.84
N ILE A 56 -3.01 -0.45 3.84
CA ILE A 56 -2.38 -1.76 3.64
C ILE A 56 -3.19 -2.61 2.65
N SER A 57 -4.51 -2.70 2.86
CA SER A 57 -5.39 -3.49 1.99
C SER A 57 -5.33 -3.01 0.54
N VAL A 58 -5.35 -1.68 0.31
CA VAL A 58 -5.24 -1.12 -1.04
C VAL A 58 -3.92 -1.52 -1.70
N VAL A 59 -2.79 -1.43 -0.98
CA VAL A 59 -1.47 -1.81 -1.53
C VAL A 59 -1.45 -3.26 -1.97
N PHE A 60 -1.79 -4.19 -1.08
CA PHE A 60 -1.66 -5.61 -1.35
C PHE A 60 -2.75 -6.17 -2.27
N VAL A 61 -3.96 -5.62 -2.23
CA VAL A 61 -5.02 -5.96 -3.20
C VAL A 61 -4.58 -5.54 -4.60
N SER A 62 -4.07 -4.32 -4.76
CA SER A 62 -3.58 -3.82 -6.04
C SER A 62 -2.42 -4.67 -6.58
N ASP A 63 -1.48 -5.04 -5.72
CA ASP A 63 -0.35 -5.93 -6.06
C ASP A 63 -0.84 -7.30 -6.53
N SER A 64 -1.80 -7.90 -5.81
CA SER A 64 -2.41 -9.17 -6.19
C SER A 64 -3.10 -9.09 -7.57
N PHE A 65 -3.85 -8.03 -7.85
CA PHE A 65 -4.49 -7.85 -9.14
C PHE A 65 -3.50 -7.54 -10.25
N ALA A 66 -2.46 -6.76 -9.99
CA ALA A 66 -1.39 -6.52 -10.96
C ALA A 66 -0.70 -7.82 -11.36
N SER A 67 -0.42 -8.71 -10.39
CA SER A 67 0.29 -9.98 -10.63
C SER A 67 -0.51 -11.00 -11.46
N ILE A 68 -1.85 -10.94 -11.43
CA ILE A 68 -2.72 -11.84 -12.23
C ILE A 68 -3.21 -11.19 -13.54
N SER A 69 -2.93 -9.89 -13.74
CA SER A 69 -3.36 -9.18 -14.93
C SER A 69 -2.57 -9.61 -16.16
N GLY A 70 -3.25 -9.95 -17.24
CA GLY A 70 -2.64 -10.42 -18.50
C GLY A 70 -2.31 -9.29 -19.48
N SER A 71 -2.72 -8.03 -19.23
CA SER A 71 -2.48 -6.91 -20.13
C SER A 71 -1.61 -5.82 -19.47
N PRO A 72 -0.66 -5.21 -20.20
CA PRO A 72 0.19 -4.15 -19.68
C PRO A 72 -0.61 -2.96 -19.12
N GLN A 73 -1.71 -2.58 -19.78
CA GLN A 73 -2.55 -1.47 -19.33
C GLN A 73 -3.27 -1.76 -18.00
N ALA A 74 -3.70 -3.02 -17.79
CA ALA A 74 -4.30 -3.42 -16.54
C ALA A 74 -3.26 -3.42 -15.40
N ILE A 75 -2.05 -3.90 -15.65
CA ILE A 75 -0.94 -3.87 -14.68
C ILE A 75 -0.64 -2.42 -14.29
N GLU A 76 -0.48 -1.53 -15.26
CA GLU A 76 -0.24 -0.11 -15.01
C GLU A 76 -1.35 0.53 -14.17
N THR A 77 -2.61 0.24 -14.49
CA THR A 77 -3.76 0.76 -13.73
C THR A 77 -3.72 0.30 -12.28
N TRP A 78 -3.42 -0.97 -12.02
CA TRP A 78 -3.32 -1.49 -10.66
C TRP A 78 -2.11 -0.92 -9.92
N LEU A 79 -0.97 -0.72 -10.57
CA LEU A 79 0.20 -0.07 -9.98
C LEU A 79 -0.09 1.39 -9.62
N ARG A 80 -0.81 2.14 -10.47
CA ARG A 80 -1.26 3.50 -10.16
C ARG A 80 -2.20 3.51 -8.96
N PHE A 81 -3.11 2.55 -8.87
CA PHE A 81 -4.02 2.42 -7.74
C PHE A 81 -3.28 2.06 -6.44
N GLN A 82 -2.22 1.26 -6.51
CA GLN A 82 -1.36 0.92 -5.38
C GLN A 82 -0.75 2.17 -4.72
N TRP A 83 -0.42 3.20 -5.50
CA TRP A 83 0.10 4.46 -4.99
C TRP A 83 -0.85 5.18 -4.03
N LEU A 84 -2.16 4.93 -4.13
CA LEU A 84 -3.12 5.43 -3.15
C LEU A 84 -2.77 4.94 -1.74
N GLY A 85 -2.57 3.64 -1.57
CA GLY A 85 -2.17 3.07 -0.29
C GLY A 85 -0.78 3.55 0.15
N ILE A 86 0.21 3.52 -0.74
CA ILE A 86 1.60 3.91 -0.44
C ILE A 86 1.69 5.39 0.00
N ALA A 87 1.04 6.30 -0.72
CA ALA A 87 1.09 7.74 -0.44
C ALA A 87 0.44 8.10 0.91
N PHE A 88 -0.65 7.41 1.26
CA PHE A 88 -1.38 7.70 2.50
C PHE A 88 -0.85 6.95 3.73
N MET A 89 -0.08 5.87 3.55
CA MET A 89 0.40 5.03 4.64
C MET A 89 1.21 5.79 5.71
N PRO A 90 2.21 6.62 5.39
CA PRO A 90 2.98 7.35 6.41
C PRO A 90 2.10 8.25 7.27
N THR A 91 1.15 8.95 6.63
CA THR A 91 0.22 9.83 7.33
C THR A 91 -0.79 9.06 8.17
N ALA A 92 -1.28 7.92 7.70
CA ALA A 92 -2.16 7.04 8.45
C ALA A 92 -1.47 6.50 9.72
N TYR A 93 -0.21 6.08 9.63
CA TYR A 93 0.60 5.68 10.78
C TYR A 93 0.83 6.83 11.77
N PHE A 94 1.12 8.02 11.28
CA PHE A 94 1.29 9.20 12.13
C PHE A 94 -0.01 9.57 12.85
N HIS A 95 -1.14 9.51 12.13
CA HIS A 95 -2.47 9.72 12.73
C HIS A 95 -2.80 8.66 13.79
N PHE A 96 -2.50 7.39 13.52
CA PHE A 96 -2.69 6.30 14.47
C PHE A 96 -1.81 6.49 15.72
N SER A 97 -0.54 6.86 15.55
CA SER A 97 0.37 7.15 16.66
C SER A 97 -0.16 8.31 17.54
N ASP A 98 -0.69 9.39 16.93
CA ASP A 98 -1.30 10.49 17.69
C ASP A 98 -2.55 10.04 18.46
N ALA A 99 -3.38 9.19 17.85
CA ALA A 99 -4.55 8.63 18.49
C ALA A 99 -4.18 7.72 19.67
N MET A 100 -3.16 6.88 19.55
CA MET A 100 -2.64 6.04 20.64
C MET A 100 -2.07 6.85 21.79
N LEU A 101 -1.32 7.92 21.50
CA LEU A 101 -0.82 8.83 22.54
C LEU A 101 -1.96 9.54 23.29
N ALA A 102 -3.07 9.83 22.63
CA ALA A 102 -4.23 10.42 23.29
C ALA A 102 -4.89 9.45 24.29
N THR A 103 -4.82 8.14 24.08
CA THR A 103 -5.35 7.14 25.04
C THR A 103 -4.51 7.03 26.30
N THR A 104 -3.23 7.40 26.26
CA THR A 104 -2.33 7.42 27.44
C THR A 104 -2.44 8.69 28.27
N GLY A 105 -3.42 9.55 28.02
CA GLY A 105 -3.64 10.81 28.73
C GLY A 105 -2.75 11.97 28.27
N LEU A 106 -1.88 11.75 27.30
CA LEU A 106 -1.12 12.81 26.66
C LEU A 106 -2.00 13.49 25.60
N LEU A 107 -2.67 14.57 26.01
CA LEU A 107 -3.49 15.38 25.12
C LEU A 107 -2.73 15.73 23.85
N SER A 108 -3.32 15.43 22.69
CA SER A 108 -2.79 15.86 21.40
C SER A 108 -2.63 17.39 21.40
N ARG A 109 -1.39 17.87 21.43
CA ARG A 109 -1.12 19.30 21.30
C ARG A 109 -1.55 19.73 19.90
N GLY A 110 -2.14 20.92 19.76
CA GLY A 110 -2.66 21.42 18.48
C GLY A 110 -1.71 21.32 17.28
N ARG A 111 -0.38 21.34 17.53
CA ARG A 111 0.65 21.13 16.51
C ARG A 111 0.58 19.74 15.85
N ARG A 112 0.25 18.66 16.58
CA ARG A 112 0.15 17.31 16.03
C ARG A 112 -1.07 17.18 15.13
N TYR A 113 -2.18 17.78 15.51
CA TYR A 113 -3.40 17.82 14.70
C TYR A 113 -3.18 18.54 13.35
N VAL A 114 -2.44 19.67 13.40
CA VAL A 114 -2.05 20.39 12.18
C VAL A 114 -1.10 19.54 11.33
N ALA A 115 -0.13 18.85 11.94
CA ALA A 115 0.81 17.98 11.23
C ALA A 115 0.09 16.81 10.54
N VAL A 116 -0.91 16.17 11.17
CA VAL A 116 -1.74 15.13 10.54
C VAL A 116 -2.49 15.68 9.31
N ARG A 117 -3.08 16.89 9.42
CA ARG A 117 -3.79 17.51 8.29
C ARG A 117 -2.85 17.84 7.14
N ILE A 118 -1.70 18.42 7.43
CA ILE A 118 -0.66 18.71 6.42
C ILE A 118 -0.19 17.40 5.78
N GLY A 119 0.02 16.33 6.57
CA GLY A 119 0.36 15.02 6.08
C GLY A 119 -0.63 14.49 5.06
N TYR A 120 -1.93 14.53 5.35
CA TYR A 120 -2.97 14.11 4.40
C TYR A 120 -3.00 14.96 3.13
N LEU A 121 -2.78 16.29 3.26
CA LEU A 121 -2.70 17.17 2.09
C LEU A 121 -1.48 16.80 1.19
N LEU A 122 -0.32 16.59 1.80
CA LEU A 122 0.89 16.17 1.08
C LEU A 122 0.70 14.78 0.44
N SER A 123 0.08 13.83 1.14
CA SER A 123 -0.25 12.52 0.61
C SER A 123 -1.18 12.62 -0.61
N ALA A 124 -2.19 13.50 -0.56
CA ALA A 124 -3.11 13.72 -1.67
C ALA A 124 -2.40 14.36 -2.89
N ILE A 125 -1.51 15.33 -2.67
CA ILE A 125 -0.71 15.94 -3.74
C ILE A 125 0.21 14.87 -4.35
N PHE A 126 0.92 14.11 -3.53
CA PHE A 126 1.82 13.06 -3.99
C PHE A 126 1.08 11.97 -4.78
N PHE A 127 -0.07 11.52 -4.26
CA PHE A 127 -0.93 10.58 -4.98
C PHE A 127 -1.41 11.15 -6.33
N SER A 128 -1.80 12.43 -6.38
CA SER A 128 -2.22 13.07 -7.63
C SER A 128 -1.08 13.09 -8.65
N VAL A 129 0.14 13.39 -8.22
CA VAL A 129 1.32 13.32 -9.10
C VAL A 129 1.55 11.89 -9.58
N ALA A 130 1.49 10.89 -8.68
CA ALA A 130 1.68 9.48 -9.04
C ALA A 130 0.58 8.95 -9.98
N ALA A 131 -0.67 9.37 -9.79
CA ALA A 131 -1.80 8.90 -10.58
C ALA A 131 -1.88 9.52 -11.98
N PHE A 132 -1.48 10.80 -12.11
CA PHE A 132 -1.66 11.56 -13.35
C PHE A 132 -0.36 11.82 -14.12
N THR A 133 0.79 11.42 -13.58
CA THR A 133 2.10 11.64 -14.23
C THR A 133 2.80 10.30 -14.43
N ASP A 134 3.41 10.09 -15.58
CA ASP A 134 4.14 8.86 -15.91
C ASP A 134 5.53 8.79 -15.26
N TRP A 135 5.88 9.76 -14.41
CA TRP A 135 7.19 9.83 -13.76
C TRP A 135 7.47 8.73 -12.74
N LEU A 136 6.41 8.17 -12.12
CA LEU A 136 6.53 7.19 -11.04
C LEU A 136 6.11 5.78 -11.46
N VAL A 137 5.37 5.65 -12.55
CA VAL A 137 5.01 4.36 -13.13
C VAL A 137 5.79 4.20 -14.43
N PHE A 138 6.87 3.44 -14.37
CA PHE A 138 7.70 3.15 -15.53
C PHE A 138 6.94 2.28 -16.53
N ASP A 139 6.88 2.72 -17.77
CA ASP A 139 6.39 1.90 -18.89
C ASP A 139 7.52 0.92 -19.30
N PRO A 140 7.38 -0.39 -19.04
CA PRO A 140 8.41 -1.38 -19.39
C PRO A 140 8.64 -1.50 -20.91
N THR A 141 7.76 -0.89 -21.72
CA THR A 141 7.89 -0.93 -23.19
C THR A 141 8.95 0.04 -23.71
N VAL A 142 9.36 1.03 -22.94
CA VAL A 142 10.36 2.03 -23.34
C VAL A 142 11.79 1.48 -23.22
N GLU A 143 12.08 0.64 -22.23
CA GLU A 143 13.40 0.02 -22.06
C GLU A 143 13.72 -0.99 -23.16
N GLY A 144 12.73 -1.73 -23.66
CA GLY A 144 12.93 -2.68 -24.76
C GLY A 144 13.31 -2.01 -26.09
N ARG A 145 12.97 -0.74 -26.29
CA ARG A 145 13.34 0.03 -27.50
C ARG A 145 14.74 0.64 -27.45
N ALA A 146 15.22 0.98 -26.24
CA ALA A 146 16.54 1.61 -26.09
C ALA A 146 17.70 0.60 -26.21
N GLN A 147 17.43 -0.72 -26.09
CA GLN A 147 18.44 -1.76 -26.23
C GLN A 147 18.66 -2.24 -27.69
N HIS A 148 17.86 -1.74 -28.64
CA HIS A 148 17.96 -2.10 -30.08
C HIS A 148 18.44 -0.92 -30.97
N LEU A 149 18.94 0.14 -30.39
CA LEU A 149 19.62 1.25 -31.10
C LEU A 149 21.10 1.30 -30.69
#